data_264f3ccc76f61fe5c83ac80fa80971c0
#
_entry.id   264f3ccc76f61fe5c83ac80fa80971c0
#
_cell.length_a   1.000
_cell.length_b   1.000
_cell.length_c   1.000
_cell.angle_alpha   90.00
_cell.angle_beta   90.00
_cell.angle_gamma   90.00
#
_symmetry.space_group_name_H-M   'P 1'
#
loop_
_entity.id
_entity.type
_entity.pdbx_description
1 polymer ?
#
loop_
_entity_poly.entity_id
_entity_poly.type
_entity_poly.pdbx_seq_one_letter_code
_entity_poly.pdbx_strand_id
1 'polypeptide(L)'
;PESVEEFVQILEQNGNLPVFGNLSNTLISNDGFDGKIALTTKMNSIQIEGSKVVADCGVKGPKLSQEVCKAGLSGLEFMIGFPGSIGGEVFMNASANGQCISDKLTYVTCYSPEKGIVKYSKDDMEFEYRKSRCKRDKLIVLQAEFQLDTKPKEEIQRQMDENLAFRKSHQPSLALPNCGSIFKNPQGDSAGRLLDSVGAKDLKIGGARVWENHANFIVNDNNGTSSDILELMFEMYTKVKKSYNIELEPEIIFLGGLNKKENEIWKILNKK
;
A
#
# COMPACT_ATOMS: atom_id res chain seq x y z
N PRO A 1 8.50 6.39 -16.18
CA PRO A 1 9.92 5.98 -16.32
C PRO A 1 10.04 4.46 -16.48
N GLU A 2 11.08 4.03 -17.20
CA GLU A 2 11.41 2.62 -17.44
C GLU A 2 12.74 2.22 -16.75
N SER A 3 13.55 3.21 -16.35
CA SER A 3 14.82 3.00 -15.61
C SER A 3 14.97 3.97 -14.44
N VAL A 4 15.93 3.68 -13.55
CA VAL A 4 16.28 4.54 -12.41
C VAL A 4 16.80 5.89 -12.91
N GLU A 5 17.66 5.89 -13.95
CA GLU A 5 18.28 7.10 -14.51
C GLU A 5 17.22 8.03 -15.11
N GLU A 6 16.30 7.47 -15.92
CA GLU A 6 15.18 8.22 -16.47
C GLU A 6 14.29 8.80 -15.37
N PHE A 7 14.01 7.99 -14.34
CA PHE A 7 13.15 8.43 -13.23
C PHE A 7 13.78 9.59 -12.45
N VAL A 8 15.06 9.51 -12.15
CA VAL A 8 15.80 10.59 -11.48
C VAL A 8 15.75 11.88 -12.31
N GLN A 9 15.99 11.81 -13.63
CA GLN A 9 15.86 12.98 -14.52
C GLN A 9 14.46 13.60 -14.47
N ILE A 10 13.40 12.78 -14.46
CA ILE A 10 12.01 13.26 -14.34
C ILE A 10 11.80 13.98 -13.00
N LEU A 11 12.31 13.43 -11.91
CA LEU A 11 12.19 14.03 -10.58
C LEU A 11 12.94 15.36 -10.47
N GLU A 12 14.16 15.44 -11.00
CA GLU A 12 14.96 16.66 -11.04
C GLU A 12 14.27 17.78 -11.84
N GLN A 13 13.65 17.43 -12.98
CA GLN A 13 12.97 18.39 -13.85
C GLN A 13 11.64 18.88 -13.29
N ASN A 14 10.95 18.10 -12.46
CA ASN A 14 9.58 18.40 -12.02
C ASN A 14 9.46 18.69 -10.52
N GLY A 15 10.56 18.69 -9.76
CA GLY A 15 10.56 19.00 -8.32
C GLY A 15 9.68 18.04 -7.50
N ASN A 16 8.70 18.60 -6.77
CA ASN A 16 7.80 17.84 -5.87
C ASN A 16 6.72 17.03 -6.61
N LEU A 17 7.09 16.27 -7.64
CA LEU A 17 6.17 15.43 -8.39
C LEU A 17 5.64 14.29 -7.50
N PRO A 18 4.30 14.15 -7.31
CA PRO A 18 3.74 13.01 -6.60
C PRO A 18 4.04 11.71 -7.35
N VAL A 19 4.55 10.72 -6.61
CA VAL A 19 4.95 9.42 -7.16
C VAL A 19 4.02 8.33 -6.67
N PHE A 20 3.52 7.52 -7.59
CA PHE A 20 2.67 6.38 -7.31
C PHE A 20 3.18 5.12 -8.01
N GLY A 21 2.96 3.98 -7.36
CA GLY A 21 3.14 2.67 -7.97
C GLY A 21 1.87 2.21 -8.69
N ASN A 22 1.27 1.13 -8.22
CA ASN A 22 0.10 0.50 -8.84
C ASN A 22 -1.25 1.11 -8.40
N LEU A 23 -1.26 2.24 -7.68
CA LEU A 23 -2.44 2.95 -7.18
C LEU A 23 -3.39 2.07 -6.30
N SER A 24 -2.94 0.93 -5.83
CA SER A 24 -3.75 -0.05 -5.09
C SER A 24 -4.20 0.42 -3.69
N ASN A 25 -3.63 1.51 -3.20
CA ASN A 25 -3.97 2.15 -1.92
C ASN A 25 -4.40 3.62 -2.13
N THR A 26 -4.99 3.92 -3.29
CA THR A 26 -5.28 5.31 -3.67
C THR A 26 -6.73 5.44 -4.13
N LEU A 27 -7.46 6.36 -3.52
CA LEU A 27 -8.76 6.83 -3.99
C LEU A 27 -8.53 8.10 -4.82
N ILE A 28 -8.95 8.08 -6.08
CA ILE A 28 -8.85 9.23 -6.98
C ILE A 28 -10.23 9.90 -7.07
N SER A 29 -10.27 11.22 -6.93
CA SER A 29 -11.50 12.00 -7.08
C SER A 29 -12.10 11.82 -8.48
N ASN A 30 -13.43 11.72 -8.57
CA ASN A 30 -14.13 11.72 -9.86
C ASN A 30 -13.96 13.04 -10.63
N ASP A 31 -13.73 14.16 -9.91
CA ASP A 31 -13.43 15.46 -10.52
C ASP A 31 -11.95 15.59 -10.95
N GLY A 32 -11.17 14.54 -10.71
CA GLY A 32 -9.78 14.46 -11.12
C GLY A 32 -8.80 15.15 -10.17
N PHE A 33 -7.56 15.27 -10.64
CA PHE A 33 -6.44 15.90 -9.98
C PHE A 33 -5.81 16.91 -10.94
N ASP A 34 -5.64 18.14 -10.48
CA ASP A 34 -4.96 19.19 -11.25
C ASP A 34 -3.45 19.11 -11.00
N GLY A 35 -2.73 18.55 -11.96
CA GLY A 35 -1.28 18.40 -11.86
C GLY A 35 -0.74 17.19 -12.61
N LYS A 36 0.56 16.95 -12.40
CA LYS A 36 1.29 15.79 -12.93
C LYS A 36 1.56 14.80 -11.80
N ILE A 37 1.56 13.53 -12.15
CA ILE A 37 2.02 12.44 -11.29
C ILE A 37 3.02 11.56 -12.04
N ALA A 38 3.92 10.90 -11.34
CA ALA A 38 4.75 9.85 -11.90
C ALA A 38 4.19 8.48 -11.52
N LEU A 39 4.02 7.60 -12.50
CA LEU A 39 3.69 6.19 -12.28
C LEU A 39 4.90 5.33 -12.55
N THR A 40 5.33 4.54 -11.56
CA THR A 40 6.55 3.72 -11.65
C THR A 40 6.31 2.32 -12.21
N THR A 41 5.12 2.01 -12.72
CA THR A 41 4.69 0.66 -13.12
C THR A 41 5.53 0.02 -14.22
N LYS A 42 6.28 0.81 -15.00
CA LYS A 42 7.20 0.31 -16.01
C LYS A 42 8.61 0.01 -15.48
N MET A 43 8.97 0.50 -14.29
CA MET A 43 10.21 0.15 -13.59
C MET A 43 10.04 -1.22 -12.94
N ASN A 44 10.28 -2.29 -13.67
CA ASN A 44 9.88 -3.64 -13.26
C ASN A 44 10.99 -4.69 -13.37
N SER A 45 12.25 -4.25 -13.28
CA SER A 45 13.43 -5.13 -13.26
C SER A 45 13.56 -5.85 -11.93
N ILE A 46 13.95 -7.12 -12.00
CA ILE A 46 14.32 -7.98 -10.86
C ILE A 46 15.66 -8.63 -11.19
N GLN A 47 16.63 -8.47 -10.30
CA GLN A 47 17.94 -9.07 -10.41
C GLN A 47 18.13 -10.05 -9.25
N ILE A 48 18.56 -11.28 -9.54
CA ILE A 48 18.77 -12.33 -8.53
C ILE A 48 20.21 -12.84 -8.67
N GLU A 49 21.01 -12.68 -7.60
CA GLU A 49 22.38 -13.14 -7.52
C GLU A 49 22.58 -13.97 -6.24
N GLY A 50 22.57 -15.29 -6.37
CA GLY A 50 22.53 -16.18 -5.22
C GLY A 50 21.26 -15.95 -4.39
N SER A 51 21.41 -15.56 -3.13
CA SER A 51 20.30 -15.23 -2.21
C SER A 51 20.00 -13.73 -2.11
N LYS A 52 20.75 -12.90 -2.84
CA LYS A 52 20.53 -11.47 -2.94
C LYS A 52 19.58 -11.15 -4.08
N VAL A 53 18.57 -10.33 -3.81
CA VAL A 53 17.55 -9.91 -4.79
C VAL A 53 17.45 -8.40 -4.78
N VAL A 54 17.51 -7.77 -5.97
CA VAL A 54 17.27 -6.34 -6.16
C VAL A 54 16.05 -6.18 -7.04
N ALA A 55 15.07 -5.40 -6.59
CA ALA A 55 13.84 -5.14 -7.31
C ALA A 55 13.62 -3.63 -7.47
N ASP A 56 13.24 -3.19 -8.66
CA ASP A 56 12.82 -1.83 -8.93
C ASP A 56 11.51 -1.49 -8.20
N CYS A 57 11.30 -0.22 -7.90
CA CYS A 57 10.15 0.25 -7.14
C CYS A 57 8.79 -0.04 -7.79
N GLY A 58 8.72 -0.20 -9.11
CA GLY A 58 7.50 -0.52 -9.84
C GLY A 58 7.18 -2.01 -9.93
N VAL A 59 8.07 -2.90 -9.50
CA VAL A 59 7.82 -4.35 -9.46
C VAL A 59 6.62 -4.63 -8.58
N LYS A 60 5.68 -5.44 -9.06
CA LYS A 60 4.51 -5.86 -8.27
C LYS A 60 4.91 -6.95 -7.26
N GLY A 61 4.40 -6.88 -6.03
CA GLY A 61 4.65 -7.85 -4.98
C GLY A 61 4.44 -9.31 -5.41
N PRO A 62 3.29 -9.67 -6.03
CA PRO A 62 3.08 -11.02 -6.54
C PRO A 62 4.10 -11.49 -7.59
N LYS A 63 4.55 -10.59 -8.47
CA LYS A 63 5.59 -10.91 -9.46
C LYS A 63 6.90 -11.23 -8.77
N LEU A 64 7.33 -10.39 -7.81
CA LEU A 64 8.56 -10.65 -7.06
C LEU A 64 8.50 -11.96 -6.30
N SER A 65 7.40 -12.21 -5.57
CA SER A 65 7.17 -13.45 -4.82
C SER A 65 7.29 -14.71 -5.73
N GLN A 66 6.72 -14.66 -6.94
CA GLN A 66 6.80 -15.76 -7.91
C GLN A 66 8.22 -15.94 -8.46
N GLU A 67 8.93 -14.87 -8.81
CA GLU A 67 10.28 -14.96 -9.38
C GLU A 67 11.28 -15.52 -8.34
N VAL A 68 11.20 -15.09 -7.07
CA VAL A 68 12.07 -15.61 -6.02
C VAL A 68 11.73 -17.08 -5.69
N CYS A 69 10.46 -17.49 -5.73
CA CYS A 69 10.05 -18.88 -5.60
C CYS A 69 10.67 -19.77 -6.70
N LYS A 70 10.64 -19.32 -7.97
CA LYS A 70 11.29 -20.03 -9.08
C LYS A 70 12.78 -20.23 -8.86
N ALA A 71 13.43 -19.29 -8.17
CA ALA A 71 14.84 -19.36 -7.80
C ALA A 71 15.09 -20.21 -6.53
N GLY A 72 14.07 -20.74 -5.85
CA GLY A 72 14.20 -21.46 -4.60
C GLY A 72 14.54 -20.55 -3.41
N LEU A 73 14.10 -19.31 -3.45
CA LEU A 73 14.32 -18.28 -2.43
C LEU A 73 13.03 -17.99 -1.66
N SER A 74 13.13 -18.01 -0.32
CA SER A 74 12.04 -17.87 0.64
C SER A 74 12.17 -16.59 1.44
N GLY A 75 11.04 -16.05 1.89
CA GLY A 75 10.93 -14.90 2.78
C GLY A 75 10.02 -13.78 2.24
N LEU A 76 9.50 -13.93 0.99
CA LEU A 76 8.58 -12.98 0.38
C LEU A 76 7.24 -13.63 -0.04
N GLU A 77 6.89 -14.80 0.51
CA GLU A 77 5.67 -15.54 0.19
C GLU A 77 4.39 -14.78 0.54
N PHE A 78 4.46 -13.95 1.59
CA PHE A 78 3.33 -13.14 2.04
C PHE A 78 2.90 -12.07 1.01
N MET A 79 3.81 -11.66 0.11
CA MET A 79 3.55 -10.64 -0.91
C MET A 79 2.71 -11.16 -2.09
N ILE A 80 2.50 -12.47 -2.21
CA ILE A 80 1.74 -13.07 -3.32
C ILE A 80 0.32 -12.53 -3.47
N GLY A 81 -0.27 -12.06 -2.38
CA GLY A 81 -1.60 -11.47 -2.35
C GLY A 81 -1.63 -9.93 -2.42
N PHE A 82 -0.49 -9.25 -2.51
CA PHE A 82 -0.44 -7.80 -2.48
C PHE A 82 -0.67 -7.19 -3.87
N PRO A 83 -1.64 -6.27 -4.03
CA PRO A 83 -1.82 -5.58 -5.30
C PRO A 83 -0.85 -4.42 -5.51
N GLY A 84 0.04 -4.14 -4.54
CA GLY A 84 0.97 -3.03 -4.52
C GLY A 84 2.22 -3.21 -5.38
N SER A 85 3.06 -2.20 -5.38
CA SER A 85 4.42 -2.21 -5.94
C SER A 85 5.45 -2.08 -4.83
N ILE A 86 6.66 -2.58 -5.07
CA ILE A 86 7.76 -2.59 -4.10
C ILE A 86 8.01 -1.21 -3.50
N GLY A 87 8.01 -0.15 -4.31
CA GLY A 87 8.19 1.21 -3.79
C GLY A 87 7.11 1.62 -2.79
N GLY A 88 5.84 1.34 -3.09
CA GLY A 88 4.73 1.61 -2.18
C GLY A 88 4.75 0.72 -0.93
N GLU A 89 5.14 -0.54 -1.09
CA GLU A 89 5.23 -1.48 0.02
C GLU A 89 6.38 -1.13 0.99
N VAL A 90 7.53 -0.70 0.48
CA VAL A 90 8.64 -0.16 1.30
C VAL A 90 8.24 1.14 1.98
N PHE A 91 7.60 2.07 1.26
CA PHE A 91 7.13 3.34 1.82
C PHE A 91 6.22 3.13 3.04
N MET A 92 5.32 2.14 2.97
CA MET A 92 4.33 1.84 4.01
C MET A 92 4.80 0.79 5.01
N ASN A 93 5.97 0.19 4.87
CA ASN A 93 6.35 -1.04 5.56
C ASN A 93 5.21 -2.07 5.52
N ALA A 94 4.81 -2.45 4.32
CA ALA A 94 3.64 -3.30 4.11
C ALA A 94 3.80 -4.67 4.79
N SER A 95 2.73 -5.15 5.40
CA SER A 95 2.73 -6.39 6.18
C SER A 95 1.46 -7.21 5.97
N ALA A 96 1.59 -8.51 5.98
CA ALA A 96 0.49 -9.48 6.05
C ALA A 96 0.97 -10.79 6.69
N ASN A 97 0.05 -11.54 7.28
CA ASN A 97 0.31 -12.87 7.84
C ASN A 97 1.50 -12.91 8.83
N GLY A 98 1.68 -11.83 9.61
CA GLY A 98 2.75 -11.71 10.59
C GLY A 98 4.14 -11.39 10.03
N GLN A 99 4.27 -11.11 8.72
CA GLN A 99 5.51 -10.74 8.06
C GLN A 99 5.43 -9.31 7.50
N CYS A 100 6.58 -8.61 7.45
CA CYS A 100 6.72 -7.27 6.88
C CYS A 100 7.76 -7.28 5.74
N ILE A 101 7.64 -6.35 4.81
CA ILE A 101 8.64 -6.20 3.75
C ILE A 101 10.05 -5.94 4.31
N SER A 102 10.13 -5.24 5.45
CA SER A 102 11.38 -4.96 6.14
C SER A 102 12.07 -6.20 6.74
N ASP A 103 11.39 -7.35 6.90
CA ASP A 103 11.99 -8.52 7.55
C ASP A 103 13.19 -9.08 6.78
N LYS A 104 13.11 -9.08 5.44
CA LYS A 104 14.16 -9.57 4.54
C LYS A 104 14.91 -8.48 3.77
N LEU A 105 14.54 -7.22 3.98
CA LEU A 105 15.16 -6.08 3.33
C LEU A 105 16.53 -5.78 3.96
N THR A 106 17.52 -5.49 3.12
CA THR A 106 18.88 -5.09 3.54
C THR A 106 19.15 -3.64 3.26
N TYR A 107 18.82 -3.17 2.06
CA TYR A 107 19.02 -1.78 1.63
C TYR A 107 17.86 -1.27 0.80
N VAL A 108 17.68 0.05 0.84
CA VAL A 108 16.77 0.78 -0.04
C VAL A 108 17.56 1.88 -0.74
N THR A 109 17.52 1.89 -2.06
CA THR A 109 18.01 3.01 -2.87
C THR A 109 16.86 3.98 -3.07
N CYS A 110 17.06 5.23 -2.67
CA CYS A 110 16.07 6.30 -2.74
C CYS A 110 16.61 7.49 -3.53
N TYR A 111 15.70 8.29 -4.06
CA TYR A 111 15.98 9.66 -4.46
C TYR A 111 15.59 10.61 -3.32
N SER A 112 16.50 11.50 -2.97
CA SER A 112 16.29 12.61 -2.05
C SER A 112 16.33 13.92 -2.84
N PRO A 113 15.34 14.82 -2.71
CA PRO A 113 15.40 16.12 -3.37
C PRO A 113 16.64 16.95 -3.03
N GLU A 114 17.22 16.73 -1.84
CA GLU A 114 18.39 17.48 -1.37
C GLU A 114 19.73 16.83 -1.71
N LYS A 115 19.76 15.48 -1.78
CA LYS A 115 21.01 14.70 -1.85
C LYS A 115 21.17 13.87 -3.13
N GLY A 116 20.15 13.88 -4.02
CA GLY A 116 20.12 12.99 -5.17
C GLY A 116 19.90 11.53 -4.78
N ILE A 117 20.58 10.60 -5.45
CA ILE A 117 20.48 9.17 -5.15
C ILE A 117 21.23 8.86 -3.85
N VAL A 118 20.54 8.22 -2.91
CA VAL A 118 21.06 7.79 -1.60
C VAL A 118 20.69 6.34 -1.34
N LYS A 119 21.54 5.60 -0.64
CA LYS A 119 21.29 4.23 -0.23
C LYS A 119 21.26 4.14 1.29
N TYR A 120 20.16 3.66 1.83
CA TYR A 120 19.95 3.48 3.25
C TYR A 120 19.95 1.98 3.60
N SER A 121 20.54 1.62 4.74
CA SER A 121 20.36 0.29 5.31
C SER A 121 18.94 0.11 5.86
N LYS A 122 18.54 -1.14 6.12
CA LYS A 122 17.28 -1.44 6.80
C LYS A 122 17.12 -0.63 8.09
N ASP A 123 18.17 -0.55 8.91
CA ASP A 123 18.13 0.14 10.21
C ASP A 123 17.97 1.65 10.04
N ASP A 124 18.61 2.24 9.02
CA ASP A 124 18.45 3.67 8.69
C ASP A 124 17.07 4.02 8.19
N MET A 125 16.30 3.05 7.71
CA MET A 125 14.94 3.26 7.21
C MET A 125 13.90 3.41 8.32
N GLU A 126 14.23 3.13 9.59
CA GLU A 126 13.39 3.37 10.77
C GLU A 126 11.96 2.81 10.61
N PHE A 127 11.88 1.55 10.18
CA PHE A 127 10.60 0.91 9.90
C PHE A 127 9.77 0.69 11.17
N GLU A 128 8.53 1.16 11.14
CA GLU A 128 7.49 0.90 12.13
C GLU A 128 6.20 0.45 11.43
N TYR A 129 5.15 0.18 12.20
CA TYR A 129 3.83 -0.14 11.62
C TYR A 129 3.33 1.00 10.72
N ARG A 130 3.17 0.74 9.43
CA ARG A 130 2.75 1.71 8.40
C ARG A 130 3.61 2.98 8.32
N LYS A 131 4.89 2.85 8.67
CA LYS A 131 5.85 3.95 8.61
C LYS A 131 7.21 3.50 8.09
N SER A 132 7.88 4.42 7.42
CA SER A 132 9.29 4.36 7.07
C SER A 132 9.86 5.77 7.03
N ARG A 133 11.18 5.88 7.03
CA ARG A 133 11.90 7.15 6.85
C ARG A 133 11.46 7.92 5.60
N CYS A 134 11.02 7.21 4.55
CA CYS A 134 10.60 7.83 3.28
C CYS A 134 9.60 8.96 3.48
N LYS A 135 8.62 8.79 4.39
CA LYS A 135 7.59 9.80 4.63
C LYS A 135 8.15 11.05 5.32
N ARG A 136 9.01 10.88 6.34
CA ARG A 136 9.59 11.98 7.09
C ARG A 136 10.54 12.82 6.22
N ASP A 137 11.43 12.15 5.50
CA ASP A 137 12.50 12.77 4.75
C ASP A 137 12.13 12.98 3.27
N LYS A 138 10.84 12.80 2.90
CA LYS A 138 10.30 12.94 1.54
C LYS A 138 11.12 12.16 0.49
N LEU A 139 11.56 10.95 0.86
CA LEU A 139 12.35 10.11 -0.03
C LEU A 139 11.43 9.36 -1.01
N ILE A 140 11.92 9.21 -2.23
CA ILE A 140 11.25 8.42 -3.27
C ILE A 140 12.04 7.13 -3.45
N VAL A 141 11.40 5.98 -3.22
CA VAL A 141 12.02 4.66 -3.39
C VAL A 141 12.28 4.40 -4.87
N LEU A 142 13.53 4.06 -5.21
CA LEU A 142 13.96 3.67 -6.55
C LEU A 142 14.09 2.15 -6.66
N GLN A 143 14.76 1.53 -5.70
CA GLN A 143 15.00 0.08 -5.64
C GLN A 143 15.01 -0.42 -4.20
N ALA A 144 14.68 -1.69 -4.02
CA ALA A 144 14.81 -2.42 -2.75
C ALA A 144 15.70 -3.65 -2.93
N GLU A 145 16.59 -3.88 -1.96
CA GLU A 145 17.51 -5.01 -1.91
C GLU A 145 17.12 -5.93 -0.76
N PHE A 146 17.02 -7.22 -1.05
CA PHE A 146 16.62 -8.26 -0.09
C PHE A 146 17.69 -9.32 0.04
N GLN A 147 17.82 -9.88 1.24
CA GLN A 147 18.59 -11.10 1.52
C GLN A 147 17.61 -12.20 1.89
N LEU A 148 17.50 -13.22 1.05
CA LEU A 148 16.52 -14.30 1.17
C LEU A 148 17.15 -15.61 1.60
N ASP A 149 16.34 -16.50 2.14
CA ASP A 149 16.77 -17.84 2.55
C ASP A 149 16.53 -18.84 1.41
N THR A 150 17.37 -19.86 1.32
CA THR A 150 17.15 -20.96 0.36
C THR A 150 16.22 -22.01 0.97
N LYS A 151 15.16 -22.40 0.23
CA LYS A 151 14.23 -23.47 0.61
C LYS A 151 13.79 -24.29 -0.62
N PRO A 152 13.26 -25.52 -0.41
CA PRO A 152 12.58 -26.26 -1.47
C PRO A 152 11.44 -25.46 -2.09
N LYS A 153 11.35 -25.44 -3.43
CA LYS A 153 10.34 -24.67 -4.15
C LYS A 153 8.90 -25.06 -3.77
N GLU A 154 8.69 -26.34 -3.53
CA GLU A 154 7.39 -26.91 -3.15
C GLU A 154 6.93 -26.37 -1.80
N GLU A 155 7.85 -26.11 -0.87
CA GLU A 155 7.55 -25.53 0.44
C GLU A 155 7.18 -24.05 0.31
N ILE A 156 7.95 -23.30 -0.50
CA ILE A 156 7.67 -21.89 -0.81
C ILE A 156 6.30 -21.75 -1.49
N GLN A 157 6.04 -22.58 -2.52
CA GLN A 157 4.78 -22.57 -3.24
C GLN A 157 3.59 -22.88 -2.32
N ARG A 158 3.71 -23.89 -1.47
CA ARG A 158 2.67 -24.23 -0.49
C ARG A 158 2.35 -23.02 0.41
N GLN A 159 3.36 -22.33 0.93
CA GLN A 159 3.14 -21.14 1.77
C GLN A 159 2.47 -19.99 0.99
N MET A 160 2.83 -19.81 -0.28
CA MET A 160 2.14 -18.83 -1.16
C MET A 160 0.68 -19.20 -1.36
N ASP A 161 0.37 -20.47 -1.59
CA ASP A 161 -1.00 -20.95 -1.79
C ASP A 161 -1.85 -20.78 -0.52
N GLU A 162 -1.28 -21.07 0.65
CA GLU A 162 -1.91 -20.82 1.95
C GLU A 162 -2.22 -19.31 2.16
N ASN A 163 -1.26 -18.44 1.87
CA ASN A 163 -1.44 -16.99 1.94
C ASN A 163 -2.54 -16.49 1.00
N LEU A 164 -2.60 -17.01 -0.22
CA LEU A 164 -3.66 -16.68 -1.19
C LEU A 164 -5.03 -17.20 -0.74
N ALA A 165 -5.10 -18.42 -0.20
CA ALA A 165 -6.33 -19.00 0.31
C ALA A 165 -6.87 -18.16 1.49
N PHE A 166 -5.99 -17.81 2.44
CA PHE A 166 -6.35 -16.94 3.56
C PHE A 166 -6.89 -15.58 3.07
N ARG A 167 -6.17 -14.95 2.12
CA ARG A 167 -6.62 -13.67 1.56
C ARG A 167 -8.00 -13.79 0.90
N LYS A 168 -8.23 -14.82 0.08
CA LYS A 168 -9.50 -15.03 -0.62
C LYS A 168 -10.68 -15.22 0.33
N SER A 169 -10.47 -15.83 1.50
CA SER A 169 -11.53 -16.05 2.49
C SER A 169 -11.85 -14.81 3.34
N HIS A 170 -10.92 -13.83 3.45
CA HIS A 170 -11.06 -12.70 4.37
C HIS A 170 -11.14 -11.32 3.69
N GLN A 171 -10.75 -11.21 2.43
CA GLN A 171 -10.68 -9.92 1.73
C GLN A 171 -11.46 -9.95 0.42
N PRO A 172 -11.92 -8.79 -0.08
CA PRO A 172 -12.57 -8.71 -1.38
C PRO A 172 -11.69 -9.27 -2.50
N SER A 173 -12.33 -9.82 -3.53
CA SER A 173 -11.63 -10.19 -4.75
C SER A 173 -10.90 -8.98 -5.34
N LEU A 174 -9.70 -9.20 -5.90
CA LEU A 174 -8.98 -8.15 -6.65
C LEU A 174 -9.72 -7.68 -7.92
N ALA A 175 -10.73 -8.42 -8.36
CA ALA A 175 -11.59 -8.01 -9.47
C ALA A 175 -12.66 -6.98 -9.04
N LEU A 176 -12.93 -6.86 -7.74
CA LEU A 176 -13.82 -5.82 -7.20
C LEU A 176 -12.97 -4.58 -6.86
N PRO A 177 -13.30 -3.40 -7.41
CA PRO A 177 -12.60 -2.17 -7.09
C PRO A 177 -12.61 -1.89 -5.58
N ASN A 178 -11.44 -1.83 -4.99
CA ASN A 178 -11.21 -1.49 -3.58
C ASN A 178 -9.78 -0.96 -3.39
N CYS A 179 -9.52 -0.29 -2.27
CA CYS A 179 -8.22 0.28 -1.93
C CYS A 179 -7.51 -0.47 -0.78
N GLY A 180 -7.89 -1.73 -0.51
CA GLY A 180 -7.38 -2.45 0.66
C GLY A 180 -8.05 -1.99 1.96
N SER A 181 -7.31 -2.05 3.07
CA SER A 181 -7.77 -1.56 4.37
C SER A 181 -7.94 -0.04 4.35
N ILE A 182 -9.11 0.42 4.77
CA ILE A 182 -9.47 1.85 4.76
C ILE A 182 -8.78 2.61 5.89
N PHE A 183 -8.74 2.04 7.08
CA PHE A 183 -8.16 2.66 8.27
C PHE A 183 -7.03 1.81 8.83
N LYS A 184 -6.03 2.47 9.41
CA LYS A 184 -4.98 1.83 10.19
C LYS A 184 -5.54 1.26 11.49
N ASN A 185 -4.91 0.21 11.99
CA ASN A 185 -5.21 -0.28 13.32
C ASN A 185 -4.74 0.74 14.38
N PRO A 186 -5.62 1.17 15.31
CA PRO A 186 -5.22 1.99 16.43
C PRO A 186 -4.38 1.16 17.42
N GLN A 187 -3.66 1.85 18.31
CA GLN A 187 -2.84 1.18 19.31
C GLN A 187 -3.70 0.29 20.21
N GLY A 188 -3.33 -0.98 20.31
CA GLY A 188 -3.98 -1.97 21.18
C GLY A 188 -5.29 -2.56 20.66
N ASP A 189 -5.73 -2.19 19.43
CA ASP A 189 -6.96 -2.72 18.85
C ASP A 189 -6.86 -2.84 17.32
N SER A 190 -7.90 -3.41 16.69
CA SER A 190 -7.99 -3.46 15.23
C SER A 190 -9.15 -2.62 14.70
N ALA A 191 -8.90 -1.85 13.64
CA ALA A 191 -9.94 -1.06 12.98
C ALA A 191 -11.09 -1.95 12.49
N GLY A 192 -10.79 -3.15 11.97
CA GLY A 192 -11.81 -4.09 11.52
C GLY A 192 -12.74 -4.54 12.64
N ARG A 193 -12.21 -4.87 13.83
CA ARG A 193 -13.03 -5.24 15.00
C ARG A 193 -13.90 -4.08 15.47
N LEU A 194 -13.32 -2.88 15.61
CA LEU A 194 -14.06 -1.68 16.03
C LEU A 194 -15.20 -1.36 15.07
N LEU A 195 -14.94 -1.39 13.77
CA LEU A 195 -15.96 -1.14 12.75
C LEU A 195 -17.06 -2.20 12.72
N ASP A 196 -16.69 -3.46 12.88
CA ASP A 196 -17.66 -4.56 12.96
C ASP A 196 -18.61 -4.39 14.17
N SER A 197 -18.05 -4.04 15.32
CA SER A 197 -18.82 -3.86 16.58
C SER A 197 -19.81 -2.69 16.55
N VAL A 198 -19.63 -1.70 15.65
CA VAL A 198 -20.57 -0.58 15.47
C VAL A 198 -21.54 -0.79 14.29
N GLY A 199 -21.58 -1.99 13.72
CA GLY A 199 -22.48 -2.34 12.60
C GLY A 199 -22.07 -1.67 11.28
N ALA A 200 -20.76 -1.45 11.05
CA ALA A 200 -20.30 -0.80 9.82
C ALA A 200 -20.52 -1.66 8.56
N LYS A 201 -20.63 -2.99 8.69
CA LYS A 201 -20.88 -3.90 7.55
C LYS A 201 -22.19 -3.66 6.83
N ASP A 202 -23.17 -3.06 7.50
CA ASP A 202 -24.48 -2.74 6.92
C ASP A 202 -24.48 -1.40 6.15
N LEU A 203 -23.38 -0.66 6.19
CA LEU A 203 -23.29 0.66 5.59
C LEU A 203 -23.11 0.59 4.08
N LYS A 204 -23.89 1.44 3.40
CA LYS A 204 -23.84 1.65 1.95
C LYS A 204 -24.18 3.10 1.64
N ILE A 205 -23.41 3.73 0.76
CA ILE A 205 -23.69 5.07 0.23
C ILE A 205 -23.47 5.06 -1.28
N GLY A 206 -24.50 5.44 -2.03
CA GLY A 206 -24.45 5.39 -3.49
C GLY A 206 -24.08 3.98 -3.99
N GLY A 207 -23.02 3.90 -4.78
CA GLY A 207 -22.49 2.62 -5.29
C GLY A 207 -21.40 2.00 -4.43
N ALA A 208 -21.01 2.62 -3.32
CA ALA A 208 -20.00 2.11 -2.40
C ALA A 208 -20.64 1.39 -1.21
N ARG A 209 -20.07 0.29 -0.76
CA ARG A 209 -20.50 -0.44 0.44
C ARG A 209 -19.34 -1.03 1.22
N VAL A 210 -19.54 -1.24 2.51
CA VAL A 210 -18.59 -1.98 3.33
C VAL A 210 -18.68 -3.47 2.98
N TRP A 211 -17.51 -4.15 2.93
CA TRP A 211 -17.43 -5.57 2.60
C TRP A 211 -17.96 -6.43 3.75
N GLU A 212 -18.83 -7.39 3.43
CA GLU A 212 -19.55 -8.21 4.41
C GLU A 212 -18.61 -9.08 5.28
N ASN A 213 -17.48 -9.55 4.73
CA ASN A 213 -16.54 -10.41 5.47
C ASN A 213 -15.46 -9.63 6.22
N HIS A 214 -15.30 -8.31 5.96
CA HIS A 214 -14.29 -7.50 6.62
C HIS A 214 -14.68 -6.03 6.70
N ALA A 215 -15.07 -5.56 7.89
CA ALA A 215 -15.60 -4.22 8.10
C ALA A 215 -14.64 -3.05 7.76
N ASN A 216 -13.34 -3.30 7.61
CA ASN A 216 -12.35 -2.28 7.23
C ASN A 216 -12.05 -2.26 5.72
N PHE A 217 -12.94 -2.82 4.89
CA PHE A 217 -12.85 -2.76 3.43
C PHE A 217 -14.11 -2.13 2.85
N ILE A 218 -13.93 -1.21 1.91
CA ILE A 218 -15.00 -0.67 1.07
C ILE A 218 -14.79 -1.21 -0.34
N VAL A 219 -15.89 -1.67 -0.95
CA VAL A 219 -15.93 -2.08 -2.36
C VAL A 219 -16.85 -1.14 -3.15
N ASN A 220 -16.44 -0.86 -4.38
CA ASN A 220 -17.23 -0.13 -5.36
C ASN A 220 -17.74 -1.12 -6.42
N ASP A 221 -18.90 -1.70 -6.22
CA ASP A 221 -19.47 -2.71 -7.11
C ASP A 221 -20.73 -2.21 -7.87
N ASN A 222 -21.07 -0.92 -7.74
CA ASN A 222 -22.23 -0.34 -8.39
C ASN A 222 -22.00 1.10 -8.87
N ASN A 223 -20.86 1.34 -9.53
CA ASN A 223 -20.49 2.66 -10.08
C ASN A 223 -20.53 3.82 -9.07
N GLY A 224 -20.14 3.54 -7.81
CA GLY A 224 -20.01 4.57 -6.78
C GLY A 224 -18.95 5.61 -7.13
N THR A 225 -19.16 6.82 -6.67
CA THR A 225 -18.24 7.95 -6.84
C THR A 225 -17.21 8.00 -5.72
N SER A 226 -16.13 8.79 -5.90
CA SER A 226 -15.18 9.09 -4.83
C SER A 226 -15.86 9.76 -3.63
N SER A 227 -16.87 10.59 -3.88
CA SER A 227 -17.69 11.21 -2.84
C SER A 227 -18.46 10.17 -2.02
N ASP A 228 -19.06 9.15 -2.67
CA ASP A 228 -19.75 8.06 -1.96
C ASP A 228 -18.78 7.32 -1.02
N ILE A 229 -17.56 7.05 -1.49
CA ILE A 229 -16.53 6.36 -0.70
C ILE A 229 -16.10 7.22 0.49
N LEU A 230 -15.83 8.52 0.28
CA LEU A 230 -15.41 9.43 1.34
C LEU A 230 -16.50 9.64 2.38
N GLU A 231 -17.76 9.79 1.96
CA GLU A 231 -18.91 9.88 2.86
C GLU A 231 -19.09 8.59 3.68
N LEU A 232 -18.93 7.43 3.04
CA LEU A 232 -18.97 6.14 3.73
C LEU A 232 -17.85 6.01 4.76
N MET A 233 -16.61 6.40 4.39
CA MET A 233 -15.48 6.47 5.33
C MET A 233 -15.79 7.39 6.52
N PHE A 234 -16.39 8.54 6.27
CA PHE A 234 -16.75 9.51 7.31
C PHE A 234 -17.81 8.95 8.26
N GLU A 235 -18.80 8.23 7.74
CA GLU A 235 -19.82 7.57 8.58
C GLU A 235 -19.19 6.46 9.44
N MET A 236 -18.34 5.62 8.86
CA MET A 236 -17.58 4.59 9.57
C MET A 236 -16.74 5.19 10.71
N TYR A 237 -15.96 6.24 10.41
CA TYR A 237 -15.18 7.00 11.38
C TYR A 237 -16.04 7.56 12.52
N THR A 238 -17.17 8.20 12.17
CA THR A 238 -18.06 8.85 13.14
C THR A 238 -18.69 7.84 14.11
N LYS A 239 -19.11 6.67 13.61
CA LYS A 239 -19.64 5.59 14.46
C LYS A 239 -18.61 5.10 15.48
N VAL A 240 -17.37 4.84 15.06
CA VAL A 240 -16.29 4.38 15.96
C VAL A 240 -15.93 5.48 16.97
N LYS A 241 -15.79 6.73 16.51
CA LYS A 241 -15.50 7.87 17.39
C LYS A 241 -16.58 8.05 18.46
N LYS A 242 -17.87 7.95 18.08
CA LYS A 242 -19.00 8.09 19.01
C LYS A 242 -19.04 6.97 20.05
N SER A 243 -18.74 5.73 19.65
CA SER A 243 -18.87 4.56 20.53
C SER A 243 -17.66 4.32 21.42
N TYR A 244 -16.46 4.64 20.92
CA TYR A 244 -15.19 4.29 21.58
C TYR A 244 -14.31 5.48 21.92
N ASN A 245 -14.66 6.69 21.45
CA ASN A 245 -13.81 7.88 21.53
C ASN A 245 -12.42 7.68 20.86
N ILE A 246 -12.36 6.81 19.84
CA ILE A 246 -11.17 6.53 19.03
C ILE A 246 -11.31 7.23 17.68
N GLU A 247 -10.30 8.01 17.30
CA GLU A 247 -10.19 8.61 15.98
C GLU A 247 -9.38 7.67 15.06
N LEU A 248 -10.06 7.01 14.13
CA LEU A 248 -9.41 6.14 13.15
C LEU A 248 -8.63 6.99 12.13
N GLU A 249 -7.39 6.60 11.84
CA GLU A 249 -6.54 7.25 10.83
C GLU A 249 -6.68 6.52 9.48
N PRO A 250 -6.96 7.22 8.35
CA PRO A 250 -6.98 6.59 7.04
C PRO A 250 -5.63 5.93 6.71
N GLU A 251 -5.69 4.72 6.14
CA GLU A 251 -4.51 4.05 5.56
C GLU A 251 -4.36 4.41 4.08
N ILE A 252 -5.48 4.61 3.39
CA ILE A 252 -5.50 4.99 1.98
C ILE A 252 -5.01 6.40 1.75
N ILE A 253 -4.61 6.70 0.51
CA ILE A 253 -4.24 8.04 0.04
C ILE A 253 -5.39 8.56 -0.82
N PHE A 254 -5.83 9.79 -0.58
CA PHE A 254 -6.77 10.48 -1.45
C PHE A 254 -6.03 11.41 -2.40
N LEU A 255 -6.25 11.22 -3.69
CA LEU A 255 -5.73 12.07 -4.76
C LEU A 255 -6.89 12.84 -5.39
N GLY A 256 -7.02 14.10 -5.03
CA GLY A 256 -8.08 15.00 -5.49
C GLY A 256 -7.66 16.44 -5.29
N GLY A 257 -8.62 17.34 -5.13
CA GLY A 257 -8.36 18.74 -4.83
C GLY A 257 -9.37 19.71 -5.47
N LEU A 258 -10.07 19.28 -6.50
CA LEU A 258 -11.04 20.09 -7.23
C LEU A 258 -12.40 20.12 -6.53
N ASN A 259 -12.82 19.03 -5.87
CA ASN A 259 -14.08 18.93 -5.16
C ASN A 259 -13.97 19.44 -3.71
N LYS A 260 -14.68 20.54 -3.40
CA LYS A 260 -14.64 21.15 -2.06
C LYS A 260 -15.16 20.25 -0.96
N LYS A 261 -16.28 19.54 -1.21
CA LYS A 261 -16.90 18.64 -0.22
C LYS A 261 -16.00 17.47 0.10
N GLU A 262 -15.38 16.85 -0.91
CA GLU A 262 -14.41 15.77 -0.72
C GLU A 262 -13.20 16.23 0.10
N ASN A 263 -12.68 17.43 -0.19
CA ASN A 263 -11.57 18.01 0.54
C ASN A 263 -11.90 18.30 2.02
N GLU A 264 -13.13 18.76 2.31
CA GLU A 264 -13.59 18.97 3.68
C GLU A 264 -13.68 17.66 4.46
N ILE A 265 -14.28 16.63 3.88
CA ILE A 265 -14.35 15.31 4.49
C ILE A 265 -12.94 14.76 4.73
N TRP A 266 -12.07 14.82 3.71
CA TRP A 266 -10.71 14.32 3.82
C TRP A 266 -9.89 15.03 4.91
N LYS A 267 -10.05 16.36 5.07
CA LYS A 267 -9.40 17.11 6.15
C LYS A 267 -9.84 16.64 7.54
N ILE A 268 -11.11 16.25 7.70
CA ILE A 268 -11.61 15.73 8.98
C ILE A 268 -11.02 14.35 9.26
N LEU A 269 -10.98 13.48 8.26
CA LEU A 269 -10.46 12.12 8.38
C LEU A 269 -8.93 12.07 8.57
N ASN A 270 -8.19 12.92 7.85
CA ASN A 270 -6.73 12.94 7.79
C ASN A 270 -6.16 14.12 8.59
N LYS A 271 -6.60 14.29 9.83
CA LYS A 271 -6.07 15.31 10.75
C LYS A 271 -4.58 15.06 11.01
N LYS A 272 -3.73 15.86 10.41
CA LYS A 272 -2.30 15.97 10.70
C LYS A 272 -1.97 17.40 11.06
#